data_4f5be2a4e7d2b8bcda1bacfcd2ce5eaf
#
_entry.id   4f5be2a4e7d2b8bcda1bacfcd2ce5eaf
#
_cell.length_a   1.000
_cell.length_b   1.000
_cell.length_c   1.000
_cell.angle_alpha   90.00
_cell.angle_beta   90.00
_cell.angle_gamma   90.00
#
_symmetry.space_group_name_H-M   'P 1'
#
loop_
_entity.id
_entity.type
_entity.pdbx_description
1 polymer ?
#
loop_
_entity_poly.entity_id
_entity_poly.type
_entity_poly.pdbx_seq_one_letter_code
_entity_poly.pdbx_strand_id
1 'polypeptide(L)'
;MAKPGELKRKAVATPATVPRKSKKAEDAPIKRQRSEVAVRKAKPTKAHTAVRKETHEQQETHSHKVSPAAPGSAPRGLRIVAGSYERFLYGIEGVVHREEDGNYTVSLTPRFVFPAHVSSIRCVACAGRDSKWLATGGMDETIKVWDLRRRKEVGALTGHEGTITSLSFPTRTFLLSASEDGTMNLYRTRDWALLRTMRGHKGRINSASAHPSGRVALSVGADRMIRMWDLRRGMGSASVKIGAEAEKIVWDTQGKRFAVLTGRQVLVFGTNMSQLARIEHPKRLHDVCFTQSNDKHEWMLVPTEAGVVHIYDVDDMQGSEDEATP
;
A
#
# COMPACT_ATOMS: atom_id res chain seq x y z
N MET A 1 47.78 17.40 57.20
CA MET A 1 46.93 18.36 57.92
C MET A 1 46.77 19.61 57.03
N ALA A 2 45.63 19.78 56.36
CA ALA A 2 45.17 21.04 55.83
C ALA A 2 43.65 20.90 55.60
N LYS A 3 42.86 21.80 56.21
CA LYS A 3 41.41 21.84 56.17
C LYS A 3 40.90 22.51 54.87
N PRO A 4 39.72 22.15 54.36
CA PRO A 4 39.16 22.73 53.14
C PRO A 4 38.44 24.06 53.37
N GLY A 5 38.60 24.99 52.41
CA GLY A 5 38.04 26.34 52.42
C GLY A 5 36.54 26.34 51.96
N GLU A 6 35.75 27.13 52.66
CA GLU A 6 34.35 27.49 52.36
C GLU A 6 34.24 28.35 51.07
N LEU A 7 33.34 27.94 50.18
CA LEU A 7 32.93 28.75 49.05
C LEU A 7 31.54 29.35 49.30
N LYS A 8 31.47 30.67 49.36
CA LYS A 8 30.28 31.50 49.60
C LYS A 8 29.26 31.34 48.47
N ARG A 9 28.01 31.12 48.85
CA ARG A 9 26.83 31.15 47.98
C ARG A 9 26.52 32.63 47.64
N LYS A 10 26.47 32.99 46.33
CA LYS A 10 25.88 34.22 45.84
C LYS A 10 24.38 33.96 45.55
N ALA A 11 23.55 34.83 46.13
CA ALA A 11 22.10 34.87 45.87
C ALA A 11 21.84 35.38 44.47
N VAL A 12 20.93 34.72 43.74
CA VAL A 12 20.40 35.19 42.46
C VAL A 12 19.00 35.71 42.70
N ALA A 13 18.79 36.97 42.21
CA ALA A 13 17.57 37.73 42.37
C ALA A 13 16.41 37.18 41.54
N THR A 14 15.19 37.20 42.10
CA THR A 14 13.91 36.91 41.45
C THR A 14 13.46 38.10 40.58
N PRO A 15 12.95 37.87 39.34
CA PRO A 15 12.33 38.95 38.57
C PRO A 15 10.82 39.12 38.92
N ALA A 16 10.41 40.37 38.86
CA ALA A 16 9.16 40.93 39.29
C ALA A 16 7.92 40.42 38.55
N THR A 17 6.83 40.35 39.29
CA THR A 17 5.45 40.05 38.88
C THR A 17 4.87 41.18 38.04
N VAL A 18 4.34 40.89 36.84
CA VAL A 18 3.58 41.81 35.99
C VAL A 18 2.10 41.56 36.14
N PRO A 19 1.23 42.59 36.31
CA PRO A 19 -0.20 42.40 36.65
C PRO A 19 -1.03 41.95 35.42
N ARG A 20 -1.87 40.95 35.64
CA ARG A 20 -2.89 40.45 34.71
C ARG A 20 -4.01 41.48 34.52
N LYS A 21 -4.16 42.03 33.34
CA LYS A 21 -5.40 42.70 32.90
C LYS A 21 -6.34 41.65 32.28
N SER A 22 -7.46 41.46 32.90
CA SER A 22 -8.62 40.71 32.41
C SER A 22 -9.27 41.46 31.24
N LYS A 23 -9.28 40.87 30.04
CA LYS A 23 -10.24 41.25 29.00
C LYS A 23 -11.20 40.10 28.78
N LYS A 24 -12.50 40.37 29.04
CA LYS A 24 -13.64 39.58 28.61
C LYS A 24 -13.56 39.48 27.08
N ALA A 25 -13.53 38.26 26.55
CA ALA A 25 -13.79 38.00 25.15
C ALA A 25 -15.23 37.41 25.05
N GLU A 26 -16.02 38.08 24.22
CA GLU A 26 -17.38 37.72 23.88
C GLU A 26 -17.38 36.44 23.02
N ASP A 27 -18.32 35.53 23.35
CA ASP A 27 -18.58 34.33 22.57
C ASP A 27 -19.16 34.68 21.18
N ALA A 28 -18.39 34.45 20.14
CA ALA A 28 -18.89 34.39 18.76
C ALA A 28 -18.97 32.92 18.32
N PRO A 29 -20.09 32.50 17.69
CA PRO A 29 -20.26 31.10 17.32
C PRO A 29 -19.35 30.71 16.14
N ILE A 30 -18.49 29.71 16.37
CA ILE A 30 -17.64 29.09 15.34
C ILE A 30 -18.55 28.38 14.33
N LYS A 31 -18.74 29.00 13.18
CA LYS A 31 -19.31 28.33 12.01
C LYS A 31 -18.35 27.22 11.57
N ARG A 32 -18.77 25.96 11.74
CA ARG A 32 -18.13 24.82 11.14
C ARG A 32 -18.15 24.96 9.61
N GLN A 33 -17.03 25.32 9.03
CA GLN A 33 -16.83 25.20 7.59
C GLN A 33 -16.73 23.72 7.26
N ARG A 34 -17.74 23.22 6.56
CA ARG A 34 -17.70 21.94 5.84
C ARG A 34 -16.74 22.13 4.68
N SER A 35 -15.55 21.55 4.75
CA SER A 35 -14.65 21.43 3.61
C SER A 35 -15.26 20.44 2.61
N GLU A 36 -15.98 20.94 1.64
CA GLU A 36 -16.33 20.18 0.44
C GLU A 36 -15.06 19.98 -0.38
N VAL A 37 -14.61 18.74 -0.44
CA VAL A 37 -13.53 18.32 -1.35
C VAL A 37 -14.07 18.42 -2.78
N ALA A 38 -13.71 19.47 -3.49
CA ALA A 38 -14.14 19.70 -4.85
C ALA A 38 -13.48 18.70 -5.80
N VAL A 39 -14.26 17.79 -6.33
CA VAL A 39 -13.89 16.99 -7.49
C VAL A 39 -13.86 17.92 -8.71
N ARG A 40 -12.68 18.41 -9.09
CA ARG A 40 -12.52 19.20 -10.31
C ARG A 40 -12.72 18.31 -11.54
N LYS A 41 -13.89 18.40 -12.17
CA LYS A 41 -14.13 17.84 -13.50
C LYS A 41 -13.36 18.68 -14.53
N ALA A 42 -12.38 18.10 -15.17
CA ALA A 42 -11.69 18.73 -16.30
C ALA A 42 -12.67 18.88 -17.48
N LYS A 43 -12.85 20.09 -17.96
CA LYS A 43 -13.57 20.38 -19.21
C LYS A 43 -12.68 20.02 -20.41
N PRO A 44 -13.20 19.41 -21.46
CA PRO A 44 -12.42 19.13 -22.65
C PRO A 44 -12.17 20.41 -23.44
N THR A 45 -10.91 20.78 -23.61
CA THR A 45 -10.47 21.82 -24.55
C THR A 45 -10.50 21.26 -25.96
N LYS A 46 -11.28 21.85 -26.84
CA LYS A 46 -11.29 21.55 -28.28
C LYS A 46 -10.02 22.14 -28.89
N ALA A 47 -9.11 21.29 -29.34
CA ALA A 47 -8.05 21.67 -30.26
C ALA A 47 -8.40 21.10 -31.63
N HIS A 48 -8.69 21.97 -32.59
CA HIS A 48 -8.75 21.64 -34.00
C HIS A 48 -7.34 21.48 -34.53
N THR A 49 -6.98 20.30 -34.99
CA THR A 49 -5.87 20.13 -35.91
C THR A 49 -6.25 19.07 -36.93
N ALA A 50 -6.35 19.54 -38.17
CA ALA A 50 -6.57 18.72 -39.34
C ALA A 50 -5.30 17.92 -39.65
N VAL A 51 -5.38 16.60 -39.72
CA VAL A 51 -4.32 15.74 -40.23
C VAL A 51 -4.90 14.80 -41.29
N ARG A 52 -4.28 14.93 -42.42
CA ARG A 52 -4.23 14.22 -43.68
C ARG A 52 -4.58 12.73 -43.61
N LYS A 53 -5.45 12.29 -44.49
CA LYS A 53 -5.76 10.89 -44.79
C LYS A 53 -4.56 10.22 -45.47
N GLU A 54 -4.03 9.17 -44.85
CA GLU A 54 -3.29 8.13 -45.57
C GLU A 54 -4.02 6.81 -45.34
N THR A 55 -4.38 6.20 -46.44
CA THR A 55 -4.99 4.88 -46.58
C THR A 55 -3.95 3.81 -46.32
N HIS A 56 -4.17 2.96 -45.31
CA HIS A 56 -3.49 1.68 -45.18
C HIS A 56 -4.52 0.55 -45.08
N GLU A 57 -4.24 -0.47 -45.85
CA GLU A 57 -5.03 -1.67 -46.11
C GLU A 57 -5.40 -2.43 -44.82
N GLN A 58 -6.64 -2.90 -44.82
CA GLN A 58 -7.20 -3.78 -43.81
C GLN A 58 -6.61 -5.19 -43.99
N GLN A 59 -5.82 -5.66 -43.03
CA GLN A 59 -5.62 -7.09 -42.81
C GLN A 59 -6.67 -7.58 -41.81
N GLU A 60 -7.62 -8.34 -42.31
CA GLU A 60 -8.61 -9.08 -41.54
C GLU A 60 -7.89 -10.17 -40.73
N THR A 61 -7.81 -9.99 -39.41
CA THR A 61 -7.42 -11.06 -38.50
C THR A 61 -8.65 -11.82 -38.03
N HIS A 62 -8.74 -13.05 -38.46
CA HIS A 62 -9.77 -14.01 -38.05
C HIS A 62 -9.85 -14.13 -36.53
N SER A 63 -10.99 -13.79 -35.95
CA SER A 63 -11.30 -14.03 -34.56
C SER A 63 -11.61 -15.51 -34.33
N HIS A 64 -10.65 -16.26 -33.82
CA HIS A 64 -10.93 -17.61 -33.31
C HIS A 64 -11.82 -17.53 -32.07
N LYS A 65 -13.05 -18.08 -32.20
CA LYS A 65 -13.94 -18.35 -31.05
C LYS A 65 -13.25 -19.35 -30.12
N VAL A 66 -12.91 -18.89 -28.92
CA VAL A 66 -12.34 -19.74 -27.86
C VAL A 66 -13.49 -20.48 -27.18
N SER A 67 -13.48 -21.82 -27.27
CA SER A 67 -14.38 -22.71 -26.55
C SER A 67 -14.20 -22.62 -25.02
N PRO A 68 -15.25 -22.82 -24.19
CA PRO A 68 -15.12 -22.77 -22.73
C PRO A 68 -14.23 -23.91 -22.20
N ALA A 69 -13.33 -23.57 -21.30
CA ALA A 69 -12.37 -24.47 -20.70
C ALA A 69 -13.02 -25.41 -19.67
N ALA A 70 -12.55 -26.66 -19.61
CA ALA A 70 -12.93 -27.65 -18.62
C ALA A 70 -12.56 -27.21 -17.18
N PRO A 71 -13.32 -27.64 -16.12
CA PRO A 71 -13.03 -27.29 -14.74
C PRO A 71 -11.66 -27.90 -14.32
N GLY A 72 -10.75 -27.06 -13.85
CA GLY A 72 -9.41 -27.45 -13.40
C GLY A 72 -8.24 -26.96 -14.26
N SER A 73 -8.49 -26.26 -15.37
CA SER A 73 -7.41 -25.66 -16.17
C SER A 73 -6.89 -24.36 -15.52
N ALA A 74 -5.55 -24.18 -15.55
CA ALA A 74 -4.89 -22.93 -15.17
C ALA A 74 -5.55 -21.71 -15.84
N PRO A 75 -5.60 -20.54 -15.21
CA PRO A 75 -6.20 -19.35 -15.79
C PRO A 75 -5.50 -19.03 -17.12
N ARG A 76 -6.23 -19.14 -18.23
CA ARG A 76 -5.68 -18.93 -19.59
C ARG A 76 -5.27 -17.50 -19.89
N GLY A 77 -5.63 -16.55 -19.04
CA GLY A 77 -5.26 -15.15 -19.22
C GLY A 77 -5.07 -14.44 -17.90
N LEU A 78 -4.02 -13.63 -17.82
CA LEU A 78 -3.73 -12.76 -16.69
C LEU A 78 -3.56 -11.32 -17.21
N ARG A 79 -3.86 -10.35 -16.35
CA ARG A 79 -3.64 -8.94 -16.63
C ARG A 79 -2.72 -8.36 -15.58
N ILE A 80 -1.62 -7.78 -16.05
CA ILE A 80 -0.62 -7.17 -15.21
C ILE A 80 -0.71 -5.67 -15.42
N VAL A 81 -0.74 -4.90 -14.33
CA VAL A 81 -0.59 -3.44 -14.37
C VAL A 81 0.63 -3.08 -13.57
N ALA A 82 1.56 -2.37 -14.18
CA ALA A 82 2.81 -1.96 -13.56
C ALA A 82 3.02 -0.45 -13.67
N GLY A 83 3.39 0.17 -12.56
CA GLY A 83 3.82 1.56 -12.50
C GLY A 83 5.34 1.65 -12.62
N SER A 84 5.81 2.68 -13.33
CA SER A 84 7.23 2.93 -13.58
C SER A 84 7.75 4.12 -12.78
N TYR A 85 9.05 4.12 -12.52
CA TYR A 85 9.76 5.28 -12.00
C TYR A 85 9.67 6.50 -12.95
N GLU A 86 9.59 6.25 -14.26
CA GLU A 86 9.43 7.27 -15.29
C GLU A 86 7.97 7.75 -15.47
N ARG A 87 7.11 7.63 -14.45
CA ARG A 87 5.70 8.05 -14.46
C ARG A 87 4.75 7.30 -15.39
N PHE A 88 5.23 6.29 -16.12
CA PHE A 88 4.39 5.52 -17.04
C PHE A 88 3.64 4.40 -16.31
N LEU A 89 2.42 4.18 -16.75
CA LEU A 89 1.61 3.04 -16.37
C LEU A 89 1.52 2.08 -17.54
N TYR A 90 1.92 0.83 -17.29
CA TYR A 90 1.90 -0.26 -18.27
C TYR A 90 0.76 -1.21 -17.98
N GLY A 91 0.01 -1.58 -18.99
CA GLY A 91 -0.92 -2.69 -18.94
C GLY A 91 -0.48 -3.79 -19.88
N ILE A 92 -0.33 -4.99 -19.36
CA ILE A 92 0.17 -6.16 -20.07
C ILE A 92 -0.87 -7.27 -19.93
N GLU A 93 -1.18 -7.94 -21.02
CA GLU A 93 -1.99 -9.16 -21.00
C GLU A 93 -1.07 -10.36 -21.19
N GLY A 94 -1.18 -11.34 -20.30
CA GLY A 94 -0.45 -12.59 -20.36
C GLY A 94 -1.39 -13.73 -20.71
N VAL A 95 -0.94 -14.61 -21.59
CA VAL A 95 -1.64 -15.86 -21.89
C VAL A 95 -0.73 -17.01 -21.51
N VAL A 96 -1.26 -17.92 -20.69
CA VAL A 96 -0.54 -19.11 -20.26
C VAL A 96 -0.85 -20.24 -21.25
N HIS A 97 0.19 -20.78 -21.86
CA HIS A 97 0.13 -21.95 -22.73
C HIS A 97 0.72 -23.14 -22.00
N ARG A 98 0.09 -24.30 -22.15
CA ARG A 98 0.67 -25.58 -21.72
C ARG A 98 1.25 -26.24 -22.94
N GLU A 99 2.55 -26.56 -22.88
CA GLU A 99 3.25 -27.27 -23.93
C GLU A 99 3.00 -28.78 -23.84
N GLU A 100 3.32 -29.51 -24.89
CA GLU A 100 3.10 -30.96 -24.97
C GLU A 100 3.96 -31.74 -23.97
N ASP A 101 5.12 -31.20 -23.61
CA ASP A 101 6.03 -31.73 -22.58
C ASP A 101 5.56 -31.50 -21.13
N GLY A 102 4.39 -30.85 -20.95
CA GLY A 102 3.81 -30.53 -19.66
C GLY A 102 4.27 -29.23 -19.04
N ASN A 103 5.22 -28.53 -19.65
CA ASN A 103 5.69 -27.23 -19.22
C ASN A 103 4.66 -26.12 -19.50
N TYR A 104 4.81 -24.99 -18.79
CA TYR A 104 3.99 -23.81 -19.02
C TYR A 104 4.82 -22.66 -19.54
N THR A 105 4.38 -22.09 -20.65
CA THR A 105 4.94 -20.84 -21.19
C THR A 105 3.94 -19.70 -21.07
N VAL A 106 4.43 -18.47 -20.89
CA VAL A 106 3.60 -17.28 -20.77
C VAL A 106 3.98 -16.31 -21.89
N SER A 107 3.05 -16.02 -22.77
CA SER A 107 3.19 -14.96 -23.76
C SER A 107 2.64 -13.64 -23.18
N LEU A 108 3.46 -12.58 -23.23
CA LEU A 108 3.10 -11.26 -22.71
C LEU A 108 2.89 -10.29 -23.85
N THR A 109 1.73 -9.64 -23.91
CA THR A 109 1.37 -8.65 -24.92
C THR A 109 1.07 -7.30 -24.26
N PRO A 110 1.79 -6.21 -24.58
CA PRO A 110 1.46 -4.89 -24.05
C PRO A 110 0.11 -4.42 -24.60
N ARG A 111 -0.73 -3.90 -23.70
CA ARG A 111 -2.08 -3.40 -24.04
C ARG A 111 -2.17 -1.88 -24.01
N PHE A 112 -1.47 -1.26 -23.09
CA PHE A 112 -1.38 0.19 -23.01
C PHE A 112 -0.09 0.64 -22.31
N VAL A 113 0.39 1.80 -22.71
CA VAL A 113 1.48 2.54 -22.04
C VAL A 113 1.15 4.02 -22.14
N PHE A 114 1.10 4.71 -21.00
CA PHE A 114 0.88 6.16 -21.00
C PHE A 114 1.41 6.81 -19.72
N PRO A 115 1.75 8.12 -19.76
CA PRO A 115 2.19 8.85 -18.58
C PRO A 115 0.99 9.07 -17.65
N ALA A 116 0.96 8.37 -16.51
CA ALA A 116 -0.17 8.41 -15.59
C ALA A 116 -0.03 9.50 -14.53
N HIS A 117 1.18 9.81 -14.09
CA HIS A 117 1.49 10.80 -13.06
C HIS A 117 2.44 11.88 -13.56
N VAL A 118 2.58 12.95 -12.79
CA VAL A 118 3.58 14.00 -13.06
C VAL A 118 4.97 13.55 -12.60
N SER A 119 5.01 12.71 -11.56
CA SER A 119 6.22 12.13 -10.98
C SER A 119 6.17 10.60 -11.01
N SER A 120 7.16 9.92 -10.43
CA SER A 120 7.24 8.45 -10.41
C SER A 120 6.05 7.82 -9.70
N ILE A 121 5.59 6.69 -10.22
CA ILE A 121 4.56 5.85 -9.60
C ILE A 121 5.23 4.97 -8.56
N ARG A 122 4.74 5.02 -7.32
CA ARG A 122 5.29 4.24 -6.20
C ARG A 122 4.47 3.00 -5.87
N CYS A 123 3.17 3.06 -6.09
CA CYS A 123 2.28 1.95 -5.79
C CYS A 123 1.09 1.89 -6.74
N VAL A 124 0.61 0.67 -6.94
CA VAL A 124 -0.53 0.35 -7.79
C VAL A 124 -1.41 -0.66 -7.06
N ALA A 125 -2.72 -0.48 -7.10
CA ALA A 125 -3.67 -1.42 -6.50
C ALA A 125 -4.89 -1.62 -7.39
N CYS A 126 -5.35 -2.88 -7.48
CA CYS A 126 -6.59 -3.26 -8.14
C CYS A 126 -7.62 -3.71 -7.12
N ALA A 127 -8.89 -3.37 -7.32
CA ALA A 127 -9.98 -3.67 -6.39
C ALA A 127 -10.50 -5.13 -6.47
N GLY A 128 -9.60 -6.09 -6.73
CA GLY A 128 -9.91 -7.52 -6.79
C GLY A 128 -10.48 -7.99 -8.13
N ARG A 129 -10.78 -9.30 -8.22
CA ARG A 129 -11.30 -9.91 -9.45
C ARG A 129 -12.59 -9.23 -9.90
N ASP A 130 -12.73 -9.04 -11.21
CA ASP A 130 -13.90 -8.44 -11.88
C ASP A 130 -14.21 -6.98 -11.51
N SER A 131 -13.38 -6.35 -10.70
CA SER A 131 -13.51 -4.93 -10.44
C SER A 131 -12.98 -4.11 -11.63
N LYS A 132 -13.60 -2.94 -11.83
CA LYS A 132 -13.14 -1.98 -12.83
C LYS A 132 -12.15 -0.96 -12.27
N TRP A 133 -11.93 -0.97 -10.97
CA TRP A 133 -11.16 0.05 -10.30
C TRP A 133 -9.69 -0.30 -10.18
N LEU A 134 -8.87 0.63 -10.65
CA LEU A 134 -7.43 0.67 -10.45
C LEU A 134 -7.10 1.99 -9.76
N ALA A 135 -6.21 1.96 -8.79
CA ALA A 135 -5.63 3.13 -8.15
C ALA A 135 -4.11 3.13 -8.31
N THR A 136 -3.54 4.30 -8.58
CA THR A 136 -2.09 4.51 -8.67
C THR A 136 -1.70 5.65 -7.75
N GLY A 137 -0.62 5.49 -7.01
CA GLY A 137 -0.07 6.50 -6.11
C GLY A 137 1.33 6.90 -6.54
N GLY A 138 1.59 8.19 -6.58
CA GLY A 138 2.82 8.76 -7.05
C GLY A 138 3.60 9.53 -5.97
N MET A 139 4.81 9.95 -6.34
CA MET A 139 5.59 10.94 -5.58
C MET A 139 5.02 12.37 -5.71
N ASP A 140 4.03 12.56 -6.57
CA ASP A 140 3.27 13.81 -6.73
C ASP A 140 2.15 13.97 -5.67
N GLU A 141 2.20 13.16 -4.60
CA GLU A 141 1.28 13.19 -3.44
C GLU A 141 -0.18 12.93 -3.80
N THR A 142 -0.43 12.53 -5.05
CA THR A 142 -1.77 12.27 -5.56
C THR A 142 -2.04 10.79 -5.75
N ILE A 143 -3.30 10.42 -5.56
CA ILE A 143 -3.79 9.10 -5.92
C ILE A 143 -4.70 9.26 -7.12
N LYS A 144 -4.34 8.68 -8.24
CA LYS A 144 -5.19 8.67 -9.42
C LYS A 144 -6.01 7.40 -9.49
N VAL A 145 -7.26 7.56 -9.89
CA VAL A 145 -8.23 6.47 -10.00
C VAL A 145 -8.65 6.27 -11.45
N TRP A 146 -8.65 5.02 -11.87
CA TRP A 146 -8.89 4.63 -13.25
C TRP A 146 -10.07 3.65 -13.34
N ASP A 147 -10.92 3.85 -14.33
CA ASP A 147 -11.92 2.86 -14.73
C ASP A 147 -11.35 2.00 -15.87
N LEU A 148 -10.95 0.78 -15.55
CA LEU A 148 -10.35 -0.17 -16.50
C LEU A 148 -11.31 -0.60 -17.63
N ARG A 149 -12.62 -0.57 -17.38
CA ARG A 149 -13.62 -0.91 -18.42
C ARG A 149 -13.75 0.22 -19.44
N ARG A 150 -13.76 1.47 -18.95
CA ARG A 150 -13.84 2.66 -19.78
C ARG A 150 -12.48 3.14 -20.29
N ARG A 151 -11.38 2.59 -19.75
CA ARG A 151 -9.99 3.00 -20.03
C ARG A 151 -9.77 4.51 -19.85
N LYS A 152 -10.31 5.06 -18.78
CA LYS A 152 -10.27 6.50 -18.49
C LYS A 152 -9.89 6.76 -17.05
N GLU A 153 -9.18 7.87 -16.84
CA GLU A 153 -9.02 8.47 -15.52
C GLU A 153 -10.40 8.96 -15.04
N VAL A 154 -10.73 8.62 -13.80
CA VAL A 154 -11.96 9.06 -13.13
C VAL A 154 -11.72 10.35 -12.38
N GLY A 155 -10.54 10.51 -11.79
CA GLY A 155 -10.11 11.68 -11.07
C GLY A 155 -8.88 11.41 -10.21
N ALA A 156 -8.41 12.47 -9.56
CA ALA A 156 -7.33 12.42 -8.59
C ALA A 156 -7.86 12.69 -7.19
N LEU A 157 -7.37 11.91 -6.21
CA LEU A 157 -7.64 12.10 -4.79
C LEU A 157 -6.45 12.84 -4.19
N THR A 158 -6.73 13.94 -3.55
CA THR A 158 -5.78 14.76 -2.79
C THR A 158 -6.09 14.63 -1.31
N GLY A 159 -5.12 14.92 -0.45
CA GLY A 159 -5.30 14.86 1.01
C GLY A 159 -4.15 14.19 1.75
N HIS A 160 -3.11 13.79 1.03
CA HIS A 160 -1.78 13.52 1.58
C HIS A 160 -0.84 14.69 1.28
N GLU A 161 0.15 14.89 2.16
CA GLU A 161 1.20 15.90 2.07
C GLU A 161 2.59 15.25 1.91
N GLY A 162 2.62 14.08 1.27
CA GLY A 162 3.84 13.31 1.01
C GLY A 162 3.58 12.19 0.03
N THR A 163 4.66 11.56 -0.44
CA THR A 163 4.64 10.44 -1.38
C THR A 163 3.66 9.35 -0.94
N ILE A 164 2.87 8.85 -1.86
CA ILE A 164 1.99 7.70 -1.59
C ILE A 164 2.83 6.43 -1.65
N THR A 165 3.00 5.79 -0.51
CA THR A 165 3.87 4.61 -0.37
C THR A 165 3.13 3.30 -0.58
N SER A 166 1.85 3.24 -0.21
CA SER A 166 1.06 2.02 -0.31
C SER A 166 -0.40 2.29 -0.63
N LEU A 167 -0.97 1.43 -1.46
CA LEU A 167 -2.39 1.42 -1.79
C LEU A 167 -2.93 0.00 -1.65
N SER A 168 -4.13 -0.13 -1.12
CA SER A 168 -4.84 -1.40 -1.08
C SER A 168 -6.36 -1.18 -1.12
N PHE A 169 -7.09 -2.17 -1.63
CA PHE A 169 -8.55 -2.18 -1.54
C PHE A 169 -8.97 -3.20 -0.48
N PRO A 170 -9.25 -2.77 0.77
CA PRO A 170 -9.76 -3.67 1.81
C PRO A 170 -11.00 -4.43 1.38
N THR A 171 -11.84 -3.77 0.60
CA THR A 171 -13.02 -4.33 -0.05
C THR A 171 -13.22 -3.60 -1.39
N ARG A 172 -14.16 -4.06 -2.21
CA ARG A 172 -14.52 -3.35 -3.46
C ARG A 172 -15.08 -1.95 -3.23
N THR A 173 -15.48 -1.63 -2.01
CA THR A 173 -16.14 -0.37 -1.63
C THR A 173 -15.20 0.64 -0.96
N PHE A 174 -13.98 0.24 -0.60
CA PHE A 174 -13.02 1.10 0.07
C PHE A 174 -11.63 1.00 -0.54
N LEU A 175 -10.95 2.14 -0.61
CA LEU A 175 -9.53 2.27 -0.93
C LEU A 175 -8.80 2.79 0.32
N LEU A 176 -7.74 2.12 0.72
CA LEU A 176 -6.83 2.52 1.77
C LEU A 176 -5.53 2.99 1.14
N SER A 177 -5.05 4.15 1.56
CA SER A 177 -3.74 4.68 1.18
C SER A 177 -2.88 4.94 2.40
N ALA A 178 -1.57 4.85 2.22
CA ALA A 178 -0.57 5.25 3.20
C ALA A 178 0.46 6.16 2.53
N SER A 179 1.05 7.07 3.31
CA SER A 179 1.96 8.09 2.79
C SER A 179 3.16 8.32 3.70
N GLU A 180 4.18 8.95 3.13
CA GLU A 180 5.35 9.46 3.85
C GLU A 180 5.00 10.57 4.84
N ASP A 181 3.82 11.19 4.74
CA ASP A 181 3.30 12.16 5.72
C ASP A 181 2.94 11.53 7.09
N GLY A 182 3.10 10.20 7.23
CA GLY A 182 2.81 9.44 8.45
C GLY A 182 1.32 9.19 8.69
N THR A 183 0.48 9.42 7.69
CA THR A 183 -0.97 9.20 7.77
C THR A 183 -1.45 8.11 6.80
N MET A 184 -2.59 7.52 7.13
CA MET A 184 -3.35 6.67 6.21
C MET A 184 -4.74 7.26 6.00
N ASN A 185 -5.22 7.20 4.77
CA ASN A 185 -6.54 7.67 4.39
C ASN A 185 -7.42 6.53 3.89
N LEU A 186 -8.67 6.54 4.29
CA LEU A 186 -9.69 5.60 3.83
C LEU A 186 -10.71 6.33 2.97
N TYR A 187 -10.82 5.94 1.71
CA TYR A 187 -11.77 6.51 0.73
C TYR A 187 -12.86 5.51 0.41
N ARG A 188 -14.05 6.02 0.13
CA ARG A 188 -15.17 5.21 -0.36
C ARG A 188 -15.20 5.23 -1.90
N THR A 189 -15.21 4.06 -2.53
CA THR A 189 -15.10 3.94 -4.01
C THR A 189 -16.34 4.39 -4.77
N ARG A 190 -17.49 4.54 -4.11
CA ARG A 190 -18.73 4.99 -4.74
C ARG A 190 -18.65 6.42 -5.26
N ASP A 191 -18.06 7.29 -4.47
CA ASP A 191 -17.99 8.75 -4.68
C ASP A 191 -16.59 9.32 -4.44
N TRP A 192 -15.64 8.46 -4.12
CA TRP A 192 -14.25 8.79 -3.80
C TRP A 192 -14.10 9.78 -2.64
N ALA A 193 -15.10 9.81 -1.75
CA ALA A 193 -15.05 10.64 -0.56
C ALA A 193 -14.06 10.09 0.46
N LEU A 194 -13.25 10.98 1.05
CA LEU A 194 -12.40 10.69 2.19
C LEU A 194 -13.29 10.47 3.44
N LEU A 195 -13.25 9.26 3.97
CA LEU A 195 -14.06 8.89 5.14
C LEU A 195 -13.31 9.07 6.44
N ARG A 196 -12.03 8.70 6.47
CA ARG A 196 -11.19 8.71 7.67
C ARG A 196 -9.74 9.04 7.30
N THR A 197 -9.08 9.78 8.19
CA THR A 197 -7.64 9.95 8.21
C THR A 197 -7.13 9.37 9.53
N MET A 198 -6.29 8.37 9.45
CA MET A 198 -5.68 7.68 10.59
C MET A 198 -4.30 8.25 10.83
N ARG A 199 -4.10 8.82 12.02
CA ARG A 199 -2.85 9.46 12.46
C ARG A 199 -2.28 8.71 13.65
N GLY A 200 -0.95 8.61 13.75
CA GLY A 200 -0.30 7.97 14.90
C GLY A 200 1.14 7.54 14.67
N HIS A 201 1.56 7.25 13.44
CA HIS A 201 2.98 7.07 13.15
C HIS A 201 3.77 8.35 13.39
N LYS A 202 5.00 8.20 13.93
CA LYS A 202 5.94 9.31 14.19
C LYS A 202 6.97 9.47 13.07
N GLY A 203 6.59 9.15 11.85
CA GLY A 203 7.44 9.23 10.66
C GLY A 203 6.71 8.62 9.47
N ARG A 204 7.43 8.52 8.35
CA ARG A 204 6.86 7.98 7.12
C ARG A 204 6.33 6.56 7.32
N ILE A 205 5.19 6.28 6.70
CA ILE A 205 4.66 4.92 6.58
C ILE A 205 5.26 4.32 5.30
N ASN A 206 5.92 3.18 5.43
CA ASN A 206 6.54 2.50 4.30
C ASN A 206 5.56 1.56 3.60
N SER A 207 4.72 0.87 4.37
CA SER A 207 3.74 -0.08 3.82
C SER A 207 2.51 -0.18 4.72
N ALA A 208 1.37 -0.46 4.08
CA ALA A 208 0.13 -0.80 4.76
C ALA A 208 -0.58 -1.94 4.05
N SER A 209 -1.19 -2.84 4.81
CA SER A 209 -1.93 -3.98 4.30
C SER A 209 -3.26 -4.12 5.02
N ALA A 210 -4.33 -4.27 4.24
CA ALA A 210 -5.65 -4.51 4.79
C ALA A 210 -5.88 -6.01 5.02
N HIS A 211 -6.48 -6.34 6.15
CA HIS A 211 -6.90 -7.71 6.45
C HIS A 211 -7.98 -8.16 5.44
N PRO A 212 -8.02 -9.43 5.03
CA PRO A 212 -9.02 -9.96 4.09
C PRO A 212 -10.48 -9.69 4.48
N SER A 213 -10.79 -9.56 5.78
CA SER A 213 -12.13 -9.16 6.24
C SER A 213 -12.51 -7.72 5.91
N GLY A 214 -11.57 -6.87 5.51
CA GLY A 214 -11.77 -5.44 5.25
C GLY A 214 -12.10 -4.58 6.48
N ARG A 215 -11.93 -5.11 7.70
CA ARG A 215 -12.25 -4.41 8.96
C ARG A 215 -11.03 -3.80 9.64
N VAL A 216 -9.89 -4.42 9.46
CA VAL A 216 -8.63 -4.09 10.12
C VAL A 216 -7.55 -3.84 9.06
N ALA A 217 -6.61 -2.97 9.35
CA ALA A 217 -5.39 -2.82 8.57
C ALA A 217 -4.18 -2.79 9.48
N LEU A 218 -3.04 -3.16 8.92
CA LEU A 218 -1.72 -3.02 9.52
C LEU A 218 -0.93 -1.97 8.76
N SER A 219 -0.04 -1.29 9.46
CA SER A 219 0.96 -0.40 8.85
C SER A 219 2.30 -0.51 9.56
N VAL A 220 3.36 -0.26 8.80
CA VAL A 220 4.74 -0.19 9.27
C VAL A 220 5.42 1.05 8.70
N GLY A 221 6.40 1.56 9.42
CA GLY A 221 7.09 2.76 8.99
C GLY A 221 8.47 2.95 9.62
N ALA A 222 9.04 4.12 9.38
CA ALA A 222 10.35 4.52 9.88
C ALA A 222 10.43 4.63 11.41
N ASP A 223 9.30 4.75 12.10
CA ASP A 223 9.21 4.76 13.56
C ASP A 223 9.44 3.38 14.20
N ARG A 224 9.71 2.35 13.38
CA ARG A 224 9.96 0.95 13.81
C ARG A 224 8.79 0.35 14.59
N MET A 225 7.58 0.77 14.25
CA MET A 225 6.35 0.29 14.87
C MET A 225 5.50 -0.46 13.85
N ILE A 226 4.93 -1.57 14.27
CA ILE A 226 3.75 -2.15 13.64
C ILE A 226 2.53 -1.53 14.32
N ARG A 227 1.59 -1.02 13.55
CA ARG A 227 0.32 -0.52 14.08
C ARG A 227 -0.85 -1.25 13.44
N MET A 228 -1.80 -1.62 14.27
CA MET A 228 -3.08 -2.17 13.86
C MET A 228 -4.17 -1.13 13.98
N TRP A 229 -5.04 -1.04 12.97
CA TRP A 229 -6.09 -0.01 12.87
C TRP A 229 -7.45 -0.64 12.65
N ASP A 230 -8.44 -0.18 13.40
CA ASP A 230 -9.85 -0.43 13.11
C ASP A 230 -10.32 0.54 12.02
N LEU A 231 -10.55 0.04 10.81
CA LEU A 231 -10.95 0.85 9.65
C LEU A 231 -12.37 1.45 9.81
N ARG A 232 -13.22 0.83 10.61
CA ARG A 232 -14.58 1.34 10.86
C ARG A 232 -14.56 2.58 11.76
N ARG A 233 -13.72 2.54 12.80
CA ARG A 233 -13.55 3.65 13.75
C ARG A 233 -12.52 4.67 13.27
N GLY A 234 -11.56 4.26 12.44
CA GLY A 234 -10.43 5.08 12.02
C GLY A 234 -9.42 5.33 13.15
N MET A 235 -9.29 4.39 14.07
CA MET A 235 -8.44 4.49 15.26
C MET A 235 -7.47 3.33 15.35
N GLY A 236 -6.28 3.58 15.94
CA GLY A 236 -5.35 2.52 16.29
C GLY A 236 -5.93 1.61 17.36
N SER A 237 -5.80 0.29 17.16
CA SER A 237 -6.28 -0.74 18.10
C SER A 237 -5.13 -1.39 18.88
N ALA A 238 -3.96 -1.56 18.25
CA ALA A 238 -2.77 -2.13 18.88
C ALA A 238 -1.50 -1.60 18.21
N SER A 239 -0.35 -1.74 18.89
CA SER A 239 0.95 -1.42 18.31
C SER A 239 2.05 -2.24 18.97
N VAL A 240 3.03 -2.67 18.17
CA VAL A 240 4.22 -3.40 18.62
C VAL A 240 5.46 -2.73 18.05
N LYS A 241 6.52 -2.64 18.87
CA LYS A 241 7.82 -2.14 18.44
C LYS A 241 8.64 -3.29 17.87
N ILE A 242 9.16 -3.10 16.65
CA ILE A 242 10.13 -3.97 16.02
C ILE A 242 11.50 -3.31 16.05
N GLY A 243 12.56 -4.09 16.20
CA GLY A 243 13.91 -3.53 16.40
C GLY A 243 14.47 -2.73 15.22
N ALA A 244 13.95 -2.93 14.01
CA ALA A 244 14.41 -2.30 12.77
C ALA A 244 13.27 -1.59 12.04
N GLU A 245 13.61 -0.73 11.08
CA GLU A 245 12.66 -0.15 10.14
C GLU A 245 12.11 -1.25 9.23
N ALA A 246 10.77 -1.33 9.13
CA ALA A 246 10.12 -2.28 8.24
C ALA A 246 9.82 -1.64 6.89
N GLU A 247 10.09 -2.38 5.81
CA GLU A 247 9.89 -1.95 4.43
C GLU A 247 8.51 -2.37 3.90
N LYS A 248 8.03 -3.56 4.29
CA LYS A 248 6.78 -4.14 3.80
C LYS A 248 6.02 -4.86 4.91
N ILE A 249 4.70 -4.83 4.85
CA ILE A 249 3.82 -5.65 5.68
C ILE A 249 2.72 -6.23 4.81
N VAL A 250 2.43 -7.52 4.98
CA VAL A 250 1.41 -8.23 4.19
C VAL A 250 0.68 -9.22 5.07
N TRP A 251 -0.65 -9.25 4.98
CA TRP A 251 -1.46 -10.33 5.55
C TRP A 251 -1.38 -11.59 4.71
N ASP A 252 -1.51 -12.73 5.37
CA ASP A 252 -1.78 -13.99 4.70
C ASP A 252 -3.17 -13.98 4.03
N THR A 253 -3.44 -14.95 3.17
CA THR A 253 -4.70 -15.00 2.41
C THR A 253 -5.90 -15.29 3.29
N GLN A 254 -5.70 -15.93 4.45
CA GLN A 254 -6.73 -16.29 5.42
C GLN A 254 -6.94 -15.22 6.52
N GLY A 255 -5.99 -14.30 6.69
CA GLY A 255 -6.00 -13.29 7.75
C GLY A 255 -5.64 -13.83 9.13
N LYS A 256 -4.96 -14.96 9.22
CA LYS A 256 -4.52 -15.56 10.49
C LYS A 256 -3.15 -15.06 10.93
N ARG A 257 -2.30 -14.70 9.98
CA ARG A 257 -0.91 -14.32 10.18
C ARG A 257 -0.57 -13.13 9.29
N PHE A 258 0.53 -12.47 9.58
CA PHE A 258 1.10 -11.45 8.70
C PHE A 258 2.62 -11.49 8.74
N ALA A 259 3.24 -11.14 7.62
CA ALA A 259 4.68 -11.04 7.50
C ALA A 259 5.13 -9.57 7.43
N VAL A 260 6.26 -9.29 8.05
CA VAL A 260 6.93 -8.00 8.06
C VAL A 260 8.33 -8.15 7.52
N LEU A 261 8.65 -7.42 6.47
CA LEU A 261 9.96 -7.39 5.85
C LEU A 261 10.80 -6.27 6.45
N THR A 262 12.00 -6.61 6.91
CA THR A 262 12.98 -5.66 7.47
C THR A 262 14.35 -5.90 6.84
N GLY A 263 14.58 -5.35 5.64
CA GLY A 263 15.87 -5.47 4.95
C GLY A 263 16.25 -6.91 4.58
N ARG A 264 16.84 -7.66 5.52
CA ARG A 264 17.30 -9.05 5.32
C ARG A 264 16.50 -10.08 6.12
N GLN A 265 15.46 -9.66 6.81
CA GLN A 265 14.69 -10.53 7.69
C GLN A 265 13.21 -10.47 7.36
N VAL A 266 12.56 -11.60 7.45
CA VAL A 266 11.09 -11.70 7.46
C VAL A 266 10.67 -12.13 8.85
N LEU A 267 9.83 -11.33 9.48
CA LEU A 267 9.22 -11.62 10.78
C LEU A 267 7.77 -12.02 10.54
N VAL A 268 7.37 -13.17 11.02
CA VAL A 268 5.98 -13.65 10.92
C VAL A 268 5.31 -13.47 12.28
N PHE A 269 4.11 -12.90 12.26
CA PHE A 269 3.33 -12.61 13.45
C PHE A 269 1.94 -13.23 13.36
N GLY A 270 1.38 -13.58 14.52
CA GLY A 270 -0.03 -13.92 14.65
C GLY A 270 -0.93 -12.69 14.77
N THR A 271 -2.24 -12.90 14.71
CA THR A 271 -3.25 -11.82 14.86
C THR A 271 -3.21 -11.15 16.23
N ASN A 272 -2.68 -11.82 17.25
CA ASN A 272 -2.44 -11.29 18.60
C ASN A 272 -1.18 -10.41 18.70
N MET A 273 -0.48 -10.16 17.57
CA MET A 273 0.77 -9.40 17.48
C MET A 273 1.97 -10.11 18.15
N SER A 274 1.88 -11.41 18.48
CA SER A 274 3.05 -12.20 18.90
C SER A 274 3.87 -12.62 17.68
N GLN A 275 5.18 -12.58 17.81
CA GLN A 275 6.08 -13.08 16.77
C GLN A 275 6.09 -14.61 16.80
N LEU A 276 5.78 -15.23 15.68
CA LEU A 276 5.71 -16.69 15.50
C LEU A 276 7.02 -17.24 14.92
N ALA A 277 7.61 -16.53 13.95
CA ALA A 277 8.84 -16.96 13.31
C ALA A 277 9.71 -15.78 12.88
N ARG A 278 11.01 -16.05 12.72
CA ARG A 278 11.99 -15.12 12.18
C ARG A 278 12.88 -15.85 11.18
N ILE A 279 12.91 -15.34 9.97
CA ILE A 279 13.72 -15.89 8.88
C ILE A 279 14.77 -14.85 8.53
N GLU A 280 16.04 -15.23 8.61
CA GLU A 280 17.16 -14.36 8.24
C GLU A 280 17.76 -14.82 6.92
N HIS A 281 18.05 -13.84 6.07
CA HIS A 281 18.67 -14.08 4.77
C HIS A 281 20.03 -13.39 4.67
N PRO A 282 21.03 -14.03 4.03
CA PRO A 282 22.34 -13.42 3.81
C PRO A 282 22.28 -12.23 2.85
N LYS A 283 21.32 -12.21 1.94
CA LYS A 283 21.10 -11.15 0.95
C LYS A 283 19.86 -10.32 1.28
N ARG A 284 19.79 -9.11 0.74
CA ARG A 284 18.63 -8.24 0.87
C ARG A 284 17.41 -8.87 0.22
N LEU A 285 16.28 -8.70 0.86
CA LEU A 285 14.97 -9.13 0.39
C LEU A 285 14.25 -7.93 -0.24
N HIS A 286 13.51 -8.17 -1.32
CA HIS A 286 12.82 -7.10 -2.05
C HIS A 286 11.34 -7.00 -1.73
N ASP A 287 10.70 -8.14 -1.51
CA ASP A 287 9.27 -8.19 -1.23
C ASP A 287 8.92 -9.44 -0.42
N VAL A 288 7.69 -9.51 0.02
CA VAL A 288 7.06 -10.70 0.61
C VAL A 288 5.60 -10.74 0.17
N CYS A 289 5.13 -11.91 -0.23
CA CYS A 289 3.71 -12.11 -0.53
C CYS A 289 3.28 -13.53 -0.14
N PHE A 290 1.98 -13.66 0.13
CA PHE A 290 1.36 -14.95 0.39
C PHE A 290 0.53 -15.39 -0.81
N THR A 291 0.50 -16.69 -1.05
CA THR A 291 -0.34 -17.30 -2.07
C THR A 291 -0.90 -18.61 -1.53
N GLN A 292 -2.09 -18.96 -1.98
CA GLN A 292 -2.74 -20.20 -1.58
C GLN A 292 -2.81 -21.17 -2.77
N SER A 293 -2.43 -22.42 -2.54
CA SER A 293 -2.62 -23.50 -3.48
C SER A 293 -4.10 -23.94 -3.55
N ASN A 294 -4.44 -24.74 -4.57
CA ASN A 294 -5.76 -25.35 -4.71
C ASN A 294 -6.13 -26.24 -3.50
N ASP A 295 -5.15 -26.83 -2.85
CA ASP A 295 -5.29 -27.69 -1.66
C ASP A 295 -5.38 -26.91 -0.35
N LYS A 296 -5.54 -25.57 -0.44
CA LYS A 296 -5.59 -24.62 0.68
C LYS A 296 -4.29 -24.49 1.48
N HIS A 297 -3.19 -25.11 1.05
CA HIS A 297 -1.87 -24.84 1.60
C HIS A 297 -1.46 -23.40 1.30
N GLU A 298 -0.87 -22.76 2.28
CA GLU A 298 -0.45 -21.37 2.17
C GLU A 298 1.07 -21.28 2.06
N TRP A 299 1.52 -20.62 1.01
CA TRP A 299 2.92 -20.41 0.70
C TRP A 299 3.30 -18.95 0.89
N MET A 300 4.46 -18.70 1.48
CA MET A 300 5.08 -17.39 1.53
C MET A 300 6.22 -17.34 0.52
N LEU A 301 6.17 -16.37 -0.38
CA LEU A 301 7.14 -16.14 -1.44
C LEU A 301 7.99 -14.93 -1.07
N VAL A 302 9.31 -15.11 -1.07
CA VAL A 302 10.27 -14.09 -0.68
C VAL A 302 11.33 -13.92 -1.78
N PRO A 303 11.20 -12.93 -2.67
CA PRO A 303 12.19 -12.62 -3.67
C PRO A 303 13.41 -11.93 -3.05
N THR A 304 14.60 -12.33 -3.50
CA THR A 304 15.88 -11.81 -3.05
C THR A 304 16.59 -11.01 -4.15
N GLU A 305 17.53 -10.16 -3.75
CA GLU A 305 18.41 -9.40 -4.66
C GLU A 305 19.23 -10.30 -5.62
N ALA A 306 19.38 -11.59 -5.29
CA ALA A 306 20.06 -12.56 -6.14
C ALA A 306 19.22 -13.03 -7.34
N GLY A 307 17.98 -12.55 -7.52
CA GLY A 307 17.06 -13.02 -8.53
C GLY A 307 16.44 -14.40 -8.22
N VAL A 308 16.55 -14.87 -6.98
CA VAL A 308 15.95 -16.12 -6.51
C VAL A 308 14.71 -15.81 -5.67
N VAL A 309 13.65 -16.57 -5.87
CA VAL A 309 12.44 -16.54 -5.02
C VAL A 309 12.48 -17.75 -4.11
N HIS A 310 12.53 -17.51 -2.80
CA HIS A 310 12.40 -18.56 -1.79
C HIS A 310 10.92 -18.77 -1.50
N ILE A 311 10.54 -20.04 -1.38
CA ILE A 311 9.17 -20.47 -1.10
C ILE A 311 9.18 -21.18 0.24
N TYR A 312 8.38 -20.71 1.18
CA TYR A 312 8.23 -21.27 2.51
C TYR A 312 6.81 -21.78 2.70
N ASP A 313 6.68 -22.97 3.28
CA ASP A 313 5.40 -23.44 3.79
C ASP A 313 5.08 -22.70 5.10
N VAL A 314 3.94 -22.04 5.14
CA VAL A 314 3.56 -21.22 6.31
C VAL A 314 3.00 -22.11 7.43
N ASP A 315 2.49 -23.28 7.11
CA ASP A 315 1.93 -24.20 8.10
C ASP A 315 3.01 -24.93 8.89
N ASP A 316 4.18 -25.19 8.28
CA ASP A 316 5.35 -25.77 8.94
C ASP A 316 6.06 -24.81 9.91
N MET A 317 5.82 -23.50 9.81
CA MET A 317 6.45 -22.48 10.68
C MET A 317 5.92 -22.48 12.13
N GLN A 318 4.94 -23.30 12.48
CA GLN A 318 4.42 -23.40 13.85
C GLN A 318 5.26 -24.29 14.78
N GLY A 319 6.28 -24.99 14.26
CA GLY A 319 6.99 -26.05 14.98
C GLY A 319 8.27 -25.64 15.73
N SER A 320 8.71 -24.36 15.74
CA SER A 320 10.04 -24.00 16.29
C SER A 320 10.04 -23.35 17.69
N GLU A 321 8.93 -23.39 18.43
CA GLU A 321 8.90 -22.83 19.81
C GLU A 321 9.42 -23.79 20.91
N ASP A 322 9.72 -25.08 20.62
CA ASP A 322 10.03 -26.07 21.66
C ASP A 322 11.53 -26.38 21.89
N GLU A 323 12.46 -25.69 21.24
CA GLU A 323 13.90 -25.92 21.45
C GLU A 323 14.68 -24.70 21.96
N ALA A 324 14.13 -23.98 22.93
CA ALA A 324 14.91 -22.99 23.68
C ALA A 324 14.64 -23.07 25.17
N THR A 325 15.12 -24.17 25.79
CA THR A 325 15.38 -24.23 27.23
C THR A 325 16.60 -25.15 27.53
N PRO A 326 17.36 -24.86 28.54
CA PRO A 326 17.77 -23.67 29.24
C PRO A 326 19.22 -23.27 28.99
#